data_4dd5b5737c609db16bbe2b540b6aa5d8
#
_entry.id   4dd5b5737c609db16bbe2b540b6aa5d8
#
_cell.length_a   1.000
_cell.length_b   1.000
_cell.length_c   1.000
_cell.angle_alpha   90.00
_cell.angle_beta   90.00
_cell.angle_gamma   90.00
#
_symmetry.space_group_name_H-M   'P 1'
#
loop_
_entity.id
_entity.type
_entity.pdbx_description
1 polymer ?
#
loop_
_entity_poly.entity_id
_entity_poly.type
_entity_poly.pdbx_seq_one_letter_code
_entity_poly.pdbx_strand_id
1 'polypeptide(L)'
;VEANRISVKIDQVPENLQHAFVAIEDERFYDHNGIDITGILRAAMVAVTRGSLSQGASTITQQLIKNNVFQAYNEDTMQKIKRKIQEQYLAIKLETVMDKPDILINYMNTINLGNGYYGVQAAANGYFGKDVSELSLSECAVIASITQNPSKLNPIKNPDYNKAVSYTHLTLPTNSR
;
A
#
# COMPACT_ATOMS: atom_id res chain seq x y z
N VAL A 1 16.41 17.27 -1.57
CA VAL A 1 16.06 16.40 -2.71
C VAL A 1 14.56 16.45 -2.81
N GLU A 2 14.02 17.18 -3.79
CA GLU A 2 12.59 17.19 -4.08
C GLU A 2 12.20 15.75 -4.42
N ALA A 3 11.22 15.20 -3.68
CA ALA A 3 10.67 13.91 -3.99
C ALA A 3 10.05 13.97 -5.40
N ASN A 4 10.45 13.06 -6.27
CA ASN A 4 9.91 12.97 -7.63
C ASN A 4 8.47 12.45 -7.53
N ARG A 5 7.52 13.37 -7.32
CA ARG A 5 6.08 13.11 -7.21
C ARG A 5 5.38 13.69 -8.42
N ILE A 6 4.66 12.83 -9.12
CA ILE A 6 3.77 13.23 -10.21
C ILE A 6 2.40 12.69 -9.82
N SER A 7 1.47 13.59 -9.50
CA SER A 7 0.11 13.21 -9.12
C SER A 7 -0.73 12.92 -10.36
N VAL A 8 -1.52 11.86 -10.27
CA VAL A 8 -2.50 11.43 -11.27
C VAL A 8 -3.88 11.33 -10.65
N LYS A 9 -4.93 11.35 -11.48
CA LYS A 9 -6.30 11.10 -11.07
C LYS A 9 -6.60 9.61 -11.09
N ILE A 10 -7.67 9.19 -10.39
CA ILE A 10 -8.04 7.78 -10.29
C ILE A 10 -8.41 7.17 -11.65
N ASP A 11 -9.04 7.94 -12.52
CA ASP A 11 -9.42 7.54 -13.88
C ASP A 11 -8.22 7.35 -14.84
N GLN A 12 -7.04 7.86 -14.49
CA GLN A 12 -5.80 7.66 -15.23
C GLN A 12 -5.06 6.38 -14.78
N VAL A 13 -5.43 5.80 -13.65
CA VAL A 13 -4.78 4.61 -13.10
C VAL A 13 -5.52 3.35 -13.51
N PRO A 14 -4.87 2.37 -14.15
CA PRO A 14 -5.53 1.12 -14.55
C PRO A 14 -6.23 0.43 -13.36
N GLU A 15 -7.44 -0.07 -13.58
CA GLU A 15 -8.20 -0.81 -12.56
C GLU A 15 -7.39 -1.98 -11.97
N ASN A 16 -6.63 -2.67 -12.82
CA ASN A 16 -5.75 -3.76 -12.37
C ASN A 16 -4.72 -3.29 -11.33
N LEU A 17 -4.20 -2.06 -11.44
CA LEU A 17 -3.27 -1.52 -10.46
C LEU A 17 -3.99 -1.16 -9.16
N GLN A 18 -5.18 -0.54 -9.26
CA GLN A 18 -6.03 -0.24 -8.10
C GLN A 18 -6.37 -1.52 -7.31
N HIS A 19 -6.84 -2.55 -8.01
CA HIS A 19 -7.16 -3.85 -7.41
C HIS A 19 -5.94 -4.53 -6.80
N ALA A 20 -4.77 -4.45 -7.45
CA ALA A 20 -3.55 -5.03 -6.91
C ALA A 20 -3.13 -4.37 -5.59
N PHE A 21 -3.22 -3.05 -5.47
CA PHE A 21 -2.94 -2.35 -4.21
C PHE A 21 -3.92 -2.75 -3.11
N VAL A 22 -5.21 -2.79 -3.41
CA VAL A 22 -6.25 -3.21 -2.45
C VAL A 22 -6.02 -4.66 -2.00
N ALA A 23 -5.79 -5.58 -2.94
CA ALA A 23 -5.57 -6.99 -2.63
C ALA A 23 -4.32 -7.24 -1.74
N ILE A 24 -3.27 -6.45 -1.93
CA ILE A 24 -2.00 -6.63 -1.20
C ILE A 24 -2.02 -5.95 0.16
N GLU A 25 -2.56 -4.73 0.23
CA GLU A 25 -2.43 -3.87 1.41
C GLU A 25 -3.65 -3.93 2.32
N ASP A 26 -4.85 -4.09 1.74
CA ASP A 26 -6.09 -3.96 2.48
C ASP A 26 -7.26 -4.62 1.73
N GLU A 27 -7.29 -5.96 1.73
CA GLU A 27 -8.24 -6.79 0.98
C GLU A 27 -9.72 -6.38 1.20
N ARG A 28 -10.05 -5.84 2.38
CA ARG A 28 -11.39 -5.38 2.75
C ARG A 28 -11.54 -3.87 2.77
N PHE A 29 -10.71 -3.17 1.98
CA PHE A 29 -10.69 -1.71 1.93
C PHE A 29 -12.08 -1.09 1.77
N TYR A 30 -12.93 -1.67 0.95
CA TYR A 30 -14.28 -1.17 0.67
C TYR A 30 -15.33 -1.56 1.73
N ASP A 31 -15.00 -2.48 2.66
CA ASP A 31 -15.94 -3.03 3.64
C ASP A 31 -15.85 -2.37 5.02
N HIS A 32 -14.79 -1.63 5.29
CA HIS A 32 -14.57 -0.97 6.59
C HIS A 32 -14.51 0.55 6.49
N ASN A 33 -14.61 1.23 7.61
CA ASN A 33 -14.53 2.70 7.73
C ASN A 33 -13.23 3.14 8.43
N GLY A 34 -12.10 3.00 7.75
CA GLY A 34 -10.77 3.43 8.22
C GLY A 34 -10.03 2.42 9.08
N ILE A 35 -10.73 1.50 9.76
CA ILE A 35 -10.15 0.44 10.59
C ILE A 35 -10.76 -0.90 10.19
N ASP A 36 -9.91 -1.87 9.90
CA ASP A 36 -10.33 -3.26 9.68
C ASP A 36 -10.23 -4.08 10.96
N ILE A 37 -11.32 -4.11 11.74
CA ILE A 37 -11.39 -4.85 13.01
C ILE A 37 -11.21 -6.35 12.78
N THR A 38 -11.79 -6.90 11.71
CA THR A 38 -11.67 -8.33 11.37
C THR A 38 -10.21 -8.69 11.02
N GLY A 39 -9.51 -7.82 10.29
CA GLY A 39 -8.08 -7.97 9.99
C GLY A 39 -7.21 -7.91 11.24
N ILE A 40 -7.51 -7.01 12.17
CA ILE A 40 -6.81 -6.91 13.46
C ILE A 40 -6.99 -8.20 14.27
N LEU A 41 -8.23 -8.72 14.38
CA LEU A 41 -8.50 -9.96 15.10
C LEU A 41 -7.81 -11.16 14.45
N ARG A 42 -7.83 -11.25 13.13
CA ARG A 42 -7.13 -12.30 12.37
C ARG A 42 -5.62 -12.24 12.61
N ALA A 43 -5.01 -11.05 12.51
CA ALA A 43 -3.58 -10.86 12.77
C ALA A 43 -3.19 -11.23 14.21
N ALA A 44 -4.03 -10.88 15.20
CA ALA A 44 -3.82 -11.24 16.60
C ALA A 44 -3.89 -12.76 16.79
N MET A 45 -4.85 -13.45 16.17
CA MET A 45 -4.96 -14.91 16.23
C MET A 45 -3.74 -15.60 15.60
N VAL A 46 -3.26 -15.13 14.45
CA VAL A 46 -2.05 -15.66 13.81
C VAL A 46 -0.81 -15.42 14.69
N ALA A 47 -0.71 -14.25 15.32
CA ALA A 47 0.40 -13.96 16.24
C ALA A 47 0.44 -14.91 17.42
N VAL A 48 -0.71 -15.23 18.02
CA VAL A 48 -0.81 -16.18 19.13
C VAL A 48 -0.48 -17.62 18.69
N THR A 49 -0.96 -18.03 17.51
CA THR A 49 -0.80 -19.42 17.04
C THR A 49 0.57 -19.71 16.44
N ARG A 50 1.17 -18.74 15.76
CA ARG A 50 2.46 -18.91 15.02
C ARG A 50 3.64 -18.18 15.67
N GLY A 51 3.42 -17.43 16.74
CA GLY A 51 4.47 -16.69 17.44
C GLY A 51 5.11 -15.56 16.62
N SER A 52 4.50 -15.15 15.50
CA SER A 52 5.03 -14.09 14.66
C SER A 52 3.94 -13.10 14.22
N LEU A 53 4.22 -11.81 14.35
CA LEU A 53 3.41 -10.71 13.82
C LEU A 53 3.71 -10.52 12.31
N SER A 54 3.50 -11.55 11.49
CA SER A 54 3.91 -11.55 10.08
C SER A 54 2.91 -10.87 9.13
N GLN A 55 1.69 -10.58 9.56
CA GLN A 55 0.69 -9.89 8.75
C GLN A 55 0.48 -8.45 9.23
N GLY A 56 0.60 -7.48 8.31
CA GLY A 56 0.19 -6.11 8.54
C GLY A 56 -1.33 -6.03 8.69
N ALA A 57 -1.79 -5.40 9.78
CA ALA A 57 -3.20 -5.15 10.03
C ALA A 57 -3.55 -3.66 9.84
N SER A 58 -2.71 -2.90 9.15
CA SER A 58 -2.92 -1.47 8.89
C SER A 58 -3.66 -1.31 7.57
N THR A 59 -4.76 -0.55 7.59
CA THR A 59 -5.52 -0.23 6.38
C THR A 59 -4.79 0.77 5.48
N ILE A 60 -5.20 0.87 4.21
CA ILE A 60 -4.73 1.89 3.27
C ILE A 60 -4.92 3.29 3.85
N THR A 61 -6.06 3.56 4.48
CA THR A 61 -6.37 4.84 5.12
C THR A 61 -5.41 5.17 6.26
N GLN A 62 -5.08 4.19 7.11
CA GLN A 62 -4.09 4.37 8.17
C GLN A 62 -2.68 4.62 7.62
N GLN A 63 -2.31 3.94 6.53
CA GLN A 63 -1.02 4.15 5.88
C GLN A 63 -0.94 5.53 5.23
N LEU A 64 -2.01 6.00 4.60
CA LEU A 64 -2.10 7.36 4.04
C LEU A 64 -1.88 8.41 5.14
N ILE A 65 -2.56 8.29 6.28
CA ILE A 65 -2.38 9.17 7.44
C ILE A 65 -0.93 9.12 7.94
N LYS A 66 -0.39 7.91 8.17
CA LYS A 66 0.98 7.73 8.64
C LYS A 66 1.99 8.44 7.73
N ASN A 67 1.86 8.28 6.42
CA ASN A 67 2.84 8.78 5.46
C ASN A 67 2.78 10.30 5.26
N ASN A 68 1.63 10.94 5.53
CA ASN A 68 1.44 12.37 5.29
C ASN A 68 1.41 13.22 6.55
N VAL A 69 1.05 12.65 7.70
CA VAL A 69 0.85 13.40 8.94
C VAL A 69 1.97 13.15 9.95
N PHE A 70 2.52 11.93 9.99
CA PHE A 70 3.50 11.54 11.00
C PHE A 70 4.90 11.42 10.41
N GLN A 71 5.87 12.10 11.04
CA GLN A 71 7.29 11.90 10.78
C GLN A 71 7.83 10.89 11.81
N ALA A 72 7.80 9.61 11.46
CA ALA A 72 8.16 8.52 12.36
C ALA A 72 9.67 8.24 12.34
N TYR A 73 10.47 9.12 12.97
CA TYR A 73 11.91 8.90 13.14
C TYR A 73 12.24 8.60 14.61
N ASN A 74 12.96 7.49 14.85
CA ASN A 74 13.52 7.12 16.16
C ASN A 74 12.51 7.09 17.33
N GLU A 75 11.29 6.65 17.08
CA GLU A 75 10.25 6.53 18.10
C GLU A 75 10.55 5.39 19.08
N ASP A 76 10.37 5.65 20.36
CA ASP A 76 10.31 4.60 21.39
C ASP A 76 8.99 3.80 21.31
N THR A 77 8.87 2.76 22.13
CA THR A 77 7.70 1.87 22.11
C THR A 77 6.40 2.60 22.47
N MET A 78 6.45 3.52 23.45
CA MET A 78 5.27 4.26 23.89
C MET A 78 4.81 5.28 22.83
N GLN A 79 5.76 5.94 22.18
CA GLN A 79 5.49 6.85 21.06
C GLN A 79 4.85 6.12 19.87
N LYS A 80 5.33 4.91 19.55
CA LYS A 80 4.73 4.04 18.49
C LYS A 80 3.28 3.67 18.81
N ILE A 81 2.99 3.30 20.06
CA ILE A 81 1.62 2.98 20.51
C ILE A 81 0.73 4.21 20.41
N LYS A 82 1.18 5.36 20.92
CA LYS A 82 0.44 6.62 20.86
C LYS A 82 0.14 7.01 19.39
N ARG A 83 1.15 6.98 18.54
CA ARG A 83 0.97 7.27 17.11
C ARG A 83 -0.04 6.31 16.49
N LYS A 84 0.02 5.01 16.79
CA LYS A 84 -0.91 4.02 16.24
C LYS A 84 -2.37 4.29 16.62
N ILE A 85 -2.62 4.73 17.86
CA ILE A 85 -3.96 5.16 18.30
C ILE A 85 -4.41 6.42 17.52
N GLN A 86 -3.50 7.37 17.33
CA GLN A 86 -3.78 8.58 16.56
C GLN A 86 -4.06 8.28 15.08
N GLU A 87 -3.29 7.38 14.46
CA GLU A 87 -3.53 6.90 13.09
C GLU A 87 -4.94 6.32 12.93
N GLN A 88 -5.37 5.46 13.87
CA GLN A 88 -6.69 4.86 13.84
C GLN A 88 -7.81 5.91 13.97
N TYR A 89 -7.69 6.81 14.93
CA TYR A 89 -8.65 7.89 15.11
C TYR A 89 -8.79 8.77 13.87
N LEU A 90 -7.64 9.19 13.31
CA LEU A 90 -7.62 10.03 12.12
C LEU A 90 -8.13 9.29 10.87
N ALA A 91 -7.88 7.98 10.76
CA ALA A 91 -8.39 7.17 9.65
C ALA A 91 -9.93 7.12 9.66
N ILE A 92 -10.55 6.90 10.81
CA ILE A 92 -12.01 6.96 10.94
C ILE A 92 -12.52 8.37 10.55
N LYS A 93 -11.86 9.42 11.03
CA LYS A 93 -12.25 10.81 10.72
C LYS A 93 -12.09 11.11 9.24
N LEU A 94 -11.02 10.67 8.60
CA LEU A 94 -10.80 10.90 7.18
C LEU A 94 -11.92 10.27 6.34
N GLU A 95 -12.34 9.06 6.65
CA GLU A 95 -13.41 8.37 5.93
C GLU A 95 -14.83 8.94 6.19
N THR A 96 -14.98 9.89 7.10
CA THR A 96 -16.24 10.66 7.21
C THR A 96 -16.33 11.83 6.23
N VAL A 97 -15.20 12.23 5.62
CA VAL A 97 -15.10 13.43 4.77
C VAL A 97 -14.49 13.17 3.39
N MET A 98 -13.94 11.98 3.16
CA MET A 98 -13.30 11.59 1.91
C MET A 98 -13.75 10.16 1.55
N ASP A 99 -14.15 9.95 0.31
CA ASP A 99 -14.59 8.64 -0.16
C ASP A 99 -13.43 7.69 -0.50
N LYS A 100 -13.75 6.42 -0.70
CA LYS A 100 -12.76 5.37 -0.95
C LYS A 100 -11.89 5.59 -2.19
N PRO A 101 -12.44 6.00 -3.35
CA PRO A 101 -11.62 6.31 -4.53
C PRO A 101 -10.63 7.44 -4.27
N ASP A 102 -11.03 8.49 -3.56
CA ASP A 102 -10.16 9.62 -3.24
C ASP A 102 -9.07 9.22 -2.25
N ILE A 103 -9.38 8.39 -1.24
CA ILE A 103 -8.39 7.84 -0.31
C ILE A 103 -7.38 6.99 -1.07
N LEU A 104 -7.86 6.10 -1.96
CA LEU A 104 -7.00 5.20 -2.73
C LEU A 104 -6.05 5.98 -3.63
N ILE A 105 -6.56 6.97 -4.39
CA ILE A 105 -5.67 7.72 -5.29
C ILE A 105 -4.67 8.59 -4.52
N ASN A 106 -5.06 9.18 -3.39
CA ASN A 106 -4.11 9.91 -2.55
C ASN A 106 -3.03 8.99 -1.99
N TYR A 107 -3.38 7.76 -1.58
CA TYR A 107 -2.41 6.75 -1.19
C TYR A 107 -1.46 6.40 -2.33
N MET A 108 -1.99 6.07 -3.51
CA MET A 108 -1.21 5.70 -4.69
C MET A 108 -0.29 6.83 -5.18
N ASN A 109 -0.65 8.09 -4.97
CA ASN A 109 0.16 9.26 -5.31
C ASN A 109 1.29 9.55 -4.29
N THR A 110 1.24 8.95 -3.09
CA THR A 110 2.17 9.32 -2.00
C THR A 110 3.02 8.18 -1.49
N ILE A 111 2.67 6.93 -1.80
CA ILE A 111 3.38 5.75 -1.31
C ILE A 111 4.81 5.71 -1.84
N ASN A 112 5.75 5.32 -0.95
CA ASN A 112 7.15 5.07 -1.33
C ASN A 112 7.26 3.72 -2.05
N LEU A 113 7.65 3.75 -3.31
CA LEU A 113 7.82 2.58 -4.18
C LEU A 113 9.30 2.25 -4.44
N GLY A 114 10.18 2.66 -3.53
CA GLY A 114 11.61 2.41 -3.65
C GLY A 114 12.32 3.34 -4.64
N ASN A 115 13.65 3.29 -4.66
CA ASN A 115 14.50 4.04 -5.57
C ASN A 115 14.28 5.57 -5.60
N GLY A 116 13.65 6.13 -4.54
CA GLY A 116 13.26 7.55 -4.48
C GLY A 116 11.99 7.88 -5.25
N TYR A 117 11.27 6.88 -5.78
CA TYR A 117 9.99 7.07 -6.44
C TYR A 117 8.85 7.11 -5.42
N TYR A 118 8.13 8.22 -5.40
CA TYR A 118 6.95 8.42 -4.58
C TYR A 118 5.72 8.55 -5.49
N GLY A 119 4.78 7.61 -5.33
CA GLY A 119 3.58 7.49 -6.13
C GLY A 119 3.76 6.68 -7.42
N VAL A 120 2.61 6.18 -7.91
CA VAL A 120 2.55 5.20 -9.00
C VAL A 120 3.03 5.75 -10.34
N GLN A 121 2.81 7.03 -10.65
CA GLN A 121 3.29 7.64 -11.88
C GLN A 121 4.82 7.75 -11.90
N ALA A 122 5.42 8.17 -10.80
CA ALA A 122 6.89 8.23 -10.69
C ALA A 122 7.51 6.84 -10.79
N ALA A 123 6.87 5.82 -10.21
CA ALA A 123 7.31 4.43 -10.30
C ALA A 123 7.16 3.86 -11.72
N ALA A 124 6.03 4.13 -12.41
CA ALA A 124 5.81 3.71 -13.79
C ALA A 124 6.87 4.28 -14.73
N ASN A 125 7.13 5.57 -14.62
CA ASN A 125 8.18 6.23 -15.40
C ASN A 125 9.57 5.67 -15.06
N GLY A 126 9.88 5.53 -13.78
CA GLY A 126 11.22 5.14 -13.33
C GLY A 126 11.57 3.67 -13.57
N TYR A 127 10.60 2.76 -13.45
CA TYR A 127 10.83 1.33 -13.63
C TYR A 127 10.58 0.85 -15.05
N PHE A 128 9.63 1.44 -15.76
CA PHE A 128 9.18 0.95 -17.08
C PHE A 128 9.27 1.98 -18.19
N GLY A 129 9.57 3.24 -17.90
CA GLY A 129 9.63 4.32 -18.89
C GLY A 129 8.27 4.61 -19.54
N LYS A 130 7.16 4.37 -18.81
CA LYS A 130 5.78 4.46 -19.30
C LYS A 130 4.94 5.40 -18.45
N ASP A 131 3.87 5.90 -19.03
CA ASP A 131 2.77 6.48 -18.27
C ASP A 131 2.06 5.37 -17.46
N VAL A 132 1.51 5.73 -16.28
CA VAL A 132 0.81 4.77 -15.42
C VAL A 132 -0.36 4.11 -16.13
N SER A 133 -1.05 4.84 -17.02
CA SER A 133 -2.18 4.35 -17.81
C SER A 133 -1.81 3.26 -18.84
N GLU A 134 -0.52 3.16 -19.19
CA GLU A 134 0.00 2.21 -20.18
C GLU A 134 0.57 0.92 -19.55
N LEU A 135 0.46 0.77 -18.23
CA LEU A 135 1.00 -0.39 -17.53
C LEU A 135 0.23 -1.67 -17.89
N SER A 136 0.97 -2.72 -18.24
CA SER A 136 0.42 -4.06 -18.38
C SER A 136 0.05 -4.67 -17.01
N LEU A 137 -0.75 -5.73 -17.02
CA LEU A 137 -1.13 -6.44 -15.78
C LEU A 137 0.08 -6.89 -14.97
N SER A 138 1.13 -7.40 -15.63
CA SER A 138 2.36 -7.83 -14.95
C SER A 138 3.12 -6.65 -14.32
N GLU A 139 3.19 -5.51 -15.00
CA GLU A 139 3.81 -4.31 -14.48
C GLU A 139 3.02 -3.72 -13.30
N CYS A 140 1.68 -3.77 -13.34
CA CYS A 140 0.82 -3.42 -12.20
C CYS A 140 1.13 -4.29 -10.97
N ALA A 141 1.24 -5.61 -11.14
CA ALA A 141 1.58 -6.53 -10.07
C ALA A 141 2.99 -6.27 -9.51
N VAL A 142 3.97 -5.95 -10.36
CA VAL A 142 5.31 -5.57 -9.94
C VAL A 142 5.27 -4.32 -9.07
N ILE A 143 4.62 -3.23 -9.51
CA ILE A 143 4.53 -1.98 -8.74
C ILE A 143 3.84 -2.22 -7.41
N ALA A 144 2.71 -2.90 -7.40
CA ALA A 144 1.97 -3.16 -6.18
C ALA A 144 2.77 -4.02 -5.18
N SER A 145 3.53 -5.01 -5.65
CA SER A 145 4.36 -5.86 -4.79
C SER A 145 5.46 -5.10 -4.04
N ILE A 146 5.97 -4.00 -4.61
CA ILE A 146 7.04 -3.19 -4.01
C ILE A 146 6.65 -2.65 -2.64
N THR A 147 5.36 -2.36 -2.41
CA THR A 147 4.86 -1.81 -1.14
C THR A 147 5.18 -2.68 0.05
N GLN A 148 5.17 -4.00 -0.12
CA GLN A 148 5.47 -4.96 0.96
C GLN A 148 6.91 -4.84 1.46
N ASN A 149 7.86 -4.57 0.58
CA ASN A 149 9.26 -4.35 0.95
C ASN A 149 10.01 -3.57 -0.14
N PRO A 150 9.97 -2.22 -0.11
CA PRO A 150 10.57 -1.38 -1.16
C PRO A 150 12.06 -1.60 -1.40
N SER A 151 12.78 -2.09 -0.39
CA SER A 151 14.22 -2.37 -0.51
C SER A 151 14.51 -3.70 -1.19
N LYS A 152 13.73 -4.76 -0.85
CA LYS A 152 13.95 -6.12 -1.36
C LYS A 152 13.22 -6.37 -2.69
N LEU A 153 12.04 -5.78 -2.87
CA LEU A 153 11.20 -5.97 -4.05
C LEU A 153 11.44 -4.92 -5.13
N ASN A 154 12.57 -4.21 -5.06
CA ASN A 154 12.98 -3.28 -6.09
C ASN A 154 13.34 -4.03 -7.39
N PRO A 155 12.61 -3.82 -8.49
CA PRO A 155 12.81 -4.59 -9.73
C PRO A 155 14.17 -4.32 -10.41
N ILE A 156 14.80 -3.19 -10.14
CA ILE A 156 16.13 -2.88 -10.67
C ILE A 156 17.22 -3.59 -9.86
N LYS A 157 17.08 -3.61 -8.53
CA LYS A 157 18.12 -4.20 -7.65
C LYS A 157 17.99 -5.71 -7.50
N ASN A 158 16.77 -6.23 -7.51
CA ASN A 158 16.46 -7.63 -7.26
C ASN A 158 15.37 -8.15 -8.23
N PRO A 159 15.64 -8.22 -9.54
CA PRO A 159 14.64 -8.54 -10.56
C PRO A 159 14.01 -9.92 -10.37
N ASP A 160 14.80 -10.93 -10.05
CA ASP A 160 14.32 -12.32 -9.89
C ASP A 160 13.40 -12.47 -8.68
N TYR A 161 13.73 -11.82 -7.57
CA TYR A 161 12.91 -11.86 -6.35
C TYR A 161 11.59 -11.11 -6.54
N ASN A 162 11.62 -9.95 -7.19
CA ASN A 162 10.42 -9.21 -7.54
C ASN A 162 9.52 -10.01 -8.49
N LYS A 163 10.10 -10.64 -9.52
CA LYS A 163 9.36 -11.48 -10.48
C LYS A 163 8.66 -12.66 -9.79
N ALA A 164 9.32 -13.32 -8.86
CA ALA A 164 8.73 -14.45 -8.11
C ALA A 164 7.52 -14.01 -7.28
N VAL A 165 7.62 -12.88 -6.58
CA VAL A 165 6.54 -12.35 -5.75
C VAL A 165 5.37 -11.85 -6.60
N SER A 166 5.63 -11.07 -7.66
CA SER A 166 4.59 -10.58 -8.55
C SER A 166 3.85 -11.71 -9.28
N TYR A 167 4.55 -12.77 -9.68
CA TYR A 167 3.93 -13.97 -10.27
C TYR A 167 2.99 -14.66 -9.29
N THR A 168 3.37 -14.77 -8.02
CA THR A 168 2.51 -15.36 -6.98
C THR A 168 1.21 -14.56 -6.83
N HIS A 169 1.27 -13.23 -6.84
CA HIS A 169 0.09 -12.39 -6.75
C HIS A 169 -0.82 -12.47 -7.99
N LEU A 170 -0.26 -12.66 -9.18
CA LEU A 170 -1.03 -12.85 -10.40
C LEU A 170 -1.75 -14.20 -10.47
N THR A 171 -1.20 -15.23 -9.82
CA THR A 171 -1.72 -16.62 -9.90
C THR A 171 -2.63 -17.00 -8.73
N LEU A 172 -2.70 -16.20 -7.67
CA LEU A 172 -3.67 -16.44 -6.61
C LEU A 172 -5.08 -16.21 -7.17
N PRO A 173 -6.01 -17.18 -6.98
CA PRO A 173 -7.39 -16.95 -7.38
C PRO A 173 -7.93 -15.77 -6.57
N THR A 174 -8.30 -14.70 -7.27
CA THR A 174 -9.11 -13.64 -6.68
C THR A 174 -10.47 -14.25 -6.39
N ASN A 175 -10.68 -14.69 -5.16
CA ASN A 175 -12.00 -15.04 -4.66
C ASN A 175 -12.83 -13.77 -4.51
N SER A 176 -13.15 -13.14 -5.64
CA SER A 176 -14.21 -12.16 -5.73
C SER A 176 -15.54 -12.91 -5.82
N ARG A 177 -16.18 -13.11 -4.69
CA ARG A 177 -17.63 -13.34 -4.59
C ARG A 177 -18.22 -12.33 -3.66
#